data_396d81f125fd85445e04d0185f941860
#
_entry.id   396d81f125fd85445e04d0185f941860
#
_cell.length_a   1.000
_cell.length_b   1.000
_cell.length_c   1.000
_cell.angle_alpha   90.00
_cell.angle_beta   90.00
_cell.angle_gamma   90.00
#
_symmetry.space_group_name_H-M   'P 1'
#
loop_
_entity.id
_entity.type
_entity.pdbx_description
1 polymer ?
#
loop_
_entity_poly.entity_id
_entity_poly.type
_entity_poly.pdbx_seq_one_letter_code
_entity_poly.pdbx_strand_id
1 'polypeptide(L)'
;MLLAKLVQNIISASMNVARCACLRYNSGVIWDIFGHDSAVAFLKEHTKPEKLRHAYLITGPQGVGRRSLALAFIKALSCPNPVEPGVPCGTCTVCRKIDAQNFSDLAVIVPESGHKDIRIEQMRELQRTMILAPYQAPYRVALILNFQNVTPGAA
;
A
#
# COMPACT_ATOMS: atom_id res chain seq x y z
N MET A 1 11.14 11.37 -17.58
CA MET A 1 11.78 10.14 -18.08
C MET A 1 12.83 9.72 -17.10
N LEU A 2 12.43 8.94 -16.09
CA LEU A 2 13.33 8.20 -15.19
C LEU A 2 12.54 7.05 -14.57
N LEU A 3 12.26 6.06 -15.40
CA LEU A 3 11.95 4.70 -14.98
C LEU A 3 13.29 3.99 -14.94
N ALA A 4 13.84 3.77 -13.79
CA ALA A 4 14.79 2.66 -13.62
C ALA A 4 15.25 2.52 -12.17
N LYS A 5 15.15 1.31 -11.72
CA LYS A 5 15.99 0.67 -10.70
C LYS A 5 15.75 1.08 -9.25
N LEU A 6 14.89 0.34 -8.58
CA LEU A 6 15.21 -0.10 -7.23
C LEU A 6 14.76 -1.55 -7.02
N VAL A 7 15.66 -2.42 -7.41
CA VAL A 7 15.68 -3.81 -6.96
C VAL A 7 16.33 -3.83 -5.58
N GLN A 8 15.72 -4.61 -4.70
CA GLN A 8 16.27 -5.20 -3.48
C GLN A 8 16.32 -4.33 -2.20
N ASN A 9 15.29 -4.52 -1.40
CA ASN A 9 15.53 -4.92 -0.02
C ASN A 9 14.59 -6.09 0.31
N ILE A 10 15.15 -7.28 0.25
CA ILE A 10 14.51 -8.52 0.65
C ILE A 10 14.43 -8.50 2.17
N ILE A 11 13.26 -8.24 2.71
CA ILE A 11 12.99 -8.56 4.11
C ILE A 11 12.57 -10.04 4.12
N SER A 12 13.54 -10.90 4.32
CA SER A 12 13.33 -12.30 4.68
C SER A 12 12.78 -12.33 6.10
N ALA A 13 11.46 -12.34 6.24
CA ALA A 13 10.82 -12.60 7.51
C ALA A 13 10.85 -14.10 7.78
N SER A 14 11.82 -14.54 8.61
CA SER A 14 11.85 -15.86 9.20
C SER A 14 10.58 -16.08 10.03
N MET A 15 9.78 -17.08 9.62
CA MET A 15 8.55 -17.46 10.31
C MET A 15 8.90 -18.19 11.61
N ASN A 16 8.73 -17.53 12.74
CA ASN A 16 8.50 -18.21 14.00
C ASN A 16 7.00 -18.22 14.29
N VAL A 17 6.38 -19.37 14.03
CA VAL A 17 5.00 -19.65 14.43
C VAL A 17 5.00 -19.94 15.92
N ALA A 18 4.65 -18.98 16.73
CA ALA A 18 4.42 -19.20 18.15
C ALA A 18 3.15 -18.47 18.63
N ARG A 19 2.15 -19.28 18.92
CA ARG A 19 1.05 -19.08 19.85
C ARG A 19 0.08 -17.92 19.58
N CYS A 20 -1.09 -18.34 19.09
CA CYS A 20 -2.37 -17.66 19.26
C CYS A 20 -2.58 -17.32 20.76
N ALA A 21 -2.32 -16.09 21.14
CA ALA A 21 -2.83 -15.50 22.35
C ALA A 21 -3.85 -14.46 21.91
N CYS A 22 -5.13 -14.78 22.10
CA CYS A 22 -6.22 -13.81 22.07
C CYS A 22 -5.97 -12.78 23.17
N LEU A 23 -5.23 -11.73 22.86
CA LEU A 23 -5.00 -10.59 23.74
C LEU A 23 -5.64 -9.36 23.11
N ARG A 24 -6.80 -9.03 23.70
CA ARG A 24 -7.42 -7.70 23.81
C ARG A 24 -7.08 -6.71 22.68
N TYR A 25 -8.05 -6.54 21.81
CA TYR A 25 -8.26 -5.34 21.01
C TYR A 25 -7.98 -4.09 21.86
N ASN A 26 -6.77 -3.58 21.76
CA ASN A 26 -6.42 -2.28 22.32
C ASN A 26 -6.66 -1.25 21.24
N SER A 27 -7.70 -0.45 21.39
CA SER A 27 -8.27 0.54 20.47
C SER A 27 -7.36 1.74 20.16
N GLY A 28 -6.07 1.50 19.92
CA GLY A 28 -5.11 2.58 19.71
C GLY A 28 -4.07 2.36 18.60
N VAL A 29 -4.04 1.22 17.90
CA VAL A 29 -3.04 0.94 16.87
C VAL A 29 -3.72 0.56 15.56
N ILE A 30 -4.00 1.56 14.72
CA ILE A 30 -4.83 1.36 13.50
C ILE A 30 -3.98 1.01 12.28
N TRP A 31 -2.98 0.18 12.46
CA TRP A 31 -2.42 -0.56 11.34
C TRP A 31 -3.10 -1.92 11.15
N ASP A 32 -3.91 -2.38 12.10
CA ASP A 32 -4.74 -3.62 12.09
C ASP A 32 -4.10 -4.82 11.35
N ILE A 33 -2.79 -5.00 11.58
CA ILE A 33 -1.96 -6.00 10.92
C ILE A 33 -1.25 -6.79 12.00
N PHE A 34 -1.49 -8.08 12.00
CA PHE A 34 -0.91 -9.00 12.99
C PHE A 34 0.35 -9.68 12.43
N GLY A 35 1.41 -9.71 13.23
CA GLY A 35 2.59 -10.52 12.96
C GLY A 35 3.59 -9.93 11.97
N HIS A 36 3.48 -8.64 11.59
CA HIS A 36 4.39 -7.95 10.67
C HIS A 36 4.98 -6.66 11.27
N ASP A 37 5.32 -6.70 12.56
CA ASP A 37 5.74 -5.51 13.32
C ASP A 37 6.93 -4.78 12.70
N SER A 38 7.90 -5.53 12.18
CA SER A 38 9.06 -4.94 11.51
C SER A 38 8.71 -4.20 10.21
N ALA A 39 7.79 -4.76 9.41
CA ALA A 39 7.32 -4.13 8.18
C ALA A 39 6.47 -2.89 8.49
N VAL A 40 5.62 -2.96 9.50
CA VAL A 40 4.82 -1.84 9.99
C VAL A 40 5.72 -0.72 10.51
N ALA A 41 6.72 -1.05 11.35
CA ALA A 41 7.69 -0.06 11.87
C ALA A 41 8.46 0.62 10.73
N PHE A 42 8.93 -0.16 9.75
CA PHE A 42 9.60 0.36 8.56
C PHE A 42 8.70 1.32 7.77
N LEU A 43 7.45 0.94 7.47
CA LEU A 43 6.54 1.79 6.73
C LEU A 43 6.12 3.03 7.51
N LYS A 44 5.92 2.94 8.83
CA LYS A 44 5.69 4.11 9.69
C LYS A 44 6.81 5.13 9.58
N GLU A 45 8.05 4.69 9.60
CA GLU A 45 9.21 5.57 9.44
C GLU A 45 9.21 6.26 8.07
N HIS A 46 8.74 5.56 7.02
CA HIS A 46 8.67 6.06 5.66
C HIS A 46 7.44 6.94 5.37
N THR A 47 6.58 7.19 6.35
CA THR A 47 5.54 8.23 6.21
C THR A 47 6.11 9.65 6.34
N LYS A 48 7.32 9.79 6.89
CA LYS A 48 8.00 11.09 6.99
C LYS A 48 8.43 11.57 5.60
N PRO A 49 8.20 12.84 5.24
CA PRO A 49 8.52 13.35 3.91
C PRO A 49 9.97 13.10 3.47
N GLU A 50 10.93 13.20 4.40
CA GLU A 50 12.36 13.02 4.11
C GLU A 50 12.72 11.56 3.75
N LYS A 51 11.92 10.60 4.22
CA LYS A 51 12.13 9.15 4.03
C LYS A 51 11.19 8.54 3.02
N LEU A 52 10.14 9.25 2.63
CA LEU A 52 9.16 8.77 1.66
C LEU A 52 9.84 8.49 0.31
N ARG A 53 9.59 7.30 -0.23
CA ARG A 53 10.05 6.89 -1.55
C ARG A 53 8.90 6.93 -2.55
N HIS A 54 9.24 7.12 -3.81
CA HIS A 54 8.27 7.16 -4.91
C HIS A 54 7.67 5.78 -5.24
N ALA A 55 8.29 4.68 -4.82
CA ALA A 55 7.79 3.32 -5.06
C ALA A 55 8.19 2.36 -3.94
N TYR A 56 7.26 1.44 -3.61
CA TYR A 56 7.43 0.37 -2.64
C TYR A 56 7.02 -0.96 -3.27
N LEU A 57 7.82 -1.99 -3.09
CA LEU A 57 7.49 -3.35 -3.50
C LEU A 57 7.27 -4.20 -2.25
N ILE A 58 6.03 -4.66 -2.06
CA ILE A 58 5.65 -5.53 -0.95
C ILE A 58 5.58 -6.97 -1.47
N THR A 59 6.49 -7.82 -1.02
CA THR A 59 6.59 -9.23 -1.42
C THR A 59 6.25 -10.16 -0.26
N GLY A 60 5.89 -11.39 -0.57
CA GLY A 60 5.59 -12.42 0.41
C GLY A 60 4.62 -13.48 -0.13
N PRO A 61 4.36 -14.57 0.61
CA PRO A 61 3.43 -15.61 0.22
C PRO A 61 1.99 -15.07 0.07
N GLN A 62 1.17 -15.80 -0.67
CA GLN A 62 -0.24 -15.45 -0.83
C GLN A 62 -0.96 -15.57 0.53
N GLY A 63 -1.89 -14.65 0.80
CA GLY A 63 -2.67 -14.67 2.06
C GLY A 63 -2.00 -13.99 3.25
N VAL A 64 -0.73 -13.58 3.17
CA VAL A 64 0.01 -12.98 4.31
C VAL A 64 -0.40 -11.53 4.66
N GLY A 65 -1.36 -10.94 3.96
CA GLY A 65 -1.83 -9.57 4.27
C GLY A 65 -1.11 -8.44 3.53
N ARG A 66 -0.38 -8.73 2.44
CA ARG A 66 0.33 -7.70 1.62
C ARG A 66 -0.56 -6.52 1.23
N ARG A 67 -1.80 -6.82 0.76
CA ARG A 67 -2.76 -5.79 0.37
C ARG A 67 -3.21 -4.95 1.57
N SER A 68 -3.49 -5.58 2.69
CA SER A 68 -3.88 -4.89 3.93
C SER A 68 -2.77 -3.96 4.40
N LEU A 69 -1.51 -4.41 4.36
CA LEU A 69 -0.34 -3.61 4.69
C LEU A 69 -0.20 -2.39 3.76
N ALA A 70 -0.38 -2.59 2.46
CA ALA A 70 -0.34 -1.50 1.48
C ALA A 70 -1.45 -0.47 1.74
N LEU A 71 -2.69 -0.91 1.96
CA LEU A 71 -3.82 -0.02 2.25
C LEU A 71 -3.63 0.73 3.58
N ALA A 72 -3.09 0.08 4.62
CA ALA A 72 -2.77 0.74 5.89
C ALA A 72 -1.70 1.83 5.70
N PHE A 73 -0.68 1.57 4.88
CA PHE A 73 0.35 2.56 4.55
C PHE A 73 -0.25 3.74 3.76
N ILE A 74 -1.11 3.48 2.78
CA ILE A 74 -1.80 4.53 2.02
C ILE A 74 -2.69 5.38 2.95
N LYS A 75 -3.40 4.75 3.89
CA LYS A 75 -4.16 5.49 4.92
C LYS A 75 -3.25 6.37 5.77
N ALA A 76 -2.08 5.87 6.18
CA ALA A 76 -1.12 6.64 6.97
C ALA A 76 -0.58 7.86 6.22
N LEU A 77 -0.40 7.77 4.89
CA LEU A 77 0.05 8.87 4.04
C LEU A 77 -1.05 9.90 3.75
N SER A 78 -2.31 9.47 3.70
CA SER A 78 -3.44 10.29 3.22
C SER A 78 -4.36 10.79 4.34
N CYS A 79 -4.19 10.31 5.57
CA CYS A 79 -5.07 10.65 6.68
C CYS A 79 -4.87 12.12 7.09
N PRO A 80 -5.93 12.98 7.05
CA PRO A 80 -5.79 14.37 7.45
C PRO A 80 -5.68 14.56 8.97
N ASN A 81 -6.12 13.57 9.75
CA ASN A 81 -6.13 13.61 11.22
C ASN A 81 -5.47 12.34 11.79
N PRO A 82 -4.15 12.15 11.62
CA PRO A 82 -3.46 10.99 12.19
C PRO A 82 -3.48 11.06 13.72
N VAL A 83 -3.61 9.90 14.38
CA VAL A 83 -3.54 9.80 15.85
C VAL A 83 -2.12 10.10 16.32
N GLU A 84 -1.14 9.59 15.59
CA GLU A 84 0.29 9.84 15.75
C GLU A 84 0.94 9.93 14.36
N PRO A 85 2.12 10.52 14.22
CA PRO A 85 2.84 10.50 12.96
C PRO A 85 2.98 9.09 12.38
N GLY A 86 2.41 8.88 11.19
CA GLY A 86 2.38 7.57 10.55
C GLY A 86 1.31 6.60 11.07
N VAL A 87 0.37 7.05 11.92
CA VAL A 87 -0.74 6.23 12.40
C VAL A 87 -2.07 6.85 11.97
N PRO A 88 -2.78 6.27 10.99
CA PRO A 88 -4.05 6.81 10.52
C PRO A 88 -5.14 6.70 11.59
N CYS A 89 -6.12 7.60 11.59
CA CYS A 89 -7.22 7.58 12.56
C CYS A 89 -8.24 6.45 12.31
N GLY A 90 -8.29 5.86 11.10
CA GLY A 90 -9.22 4.81 10.71
C GLY A 90 -10.69 5.23 10.57
N THR A 91 -11.10 6.37 11.12
CA THR A 91 -12.52 6.78 11.23
C THR A 91 -12.91 7.93 10.32
N CYS A 92 -11.95 8.73 9.82
CA CYS A 92 -12.24 9.86 8.94
C CYS A 92 -12.78 9.41 7.57
N THR A 93 -13.36 10.33 6.83
CA THR A 93 -13.92 10.07 5.50
C THR A 93 -12.88 9.53 4.53
N VAL A 94 -11.63 10.01 4.60
CA VAL A 94 -10.52 9.55 3.76
C VAL A 94 -10.18 8.09 4.07
N CYS A 95 -9.99 7.74 5.35
CA CYS A 95 -9.70 6.38 5.76
C CYS A 95 -10.79 5.39 5.30
N ARG A 96 -12.06 5.75 5.51
CA ARG A 96 -13.20 4.92 5.07
C ARG A 96 -13.28 4.77 3.54
N LYS A 97 -13.02 5.85 2.79
CA LYS A 97 -12.98 5.78 1.32
C LYS A 97 -11.85 4.90 0.81
N ILE A 98 -10.69 4.92 1.47
CA ILE A 98 -9.55 4.04 1.10
C ILE A 98 -9.90 2.58 1.39
N ASP A 99 -10.52 2.28 2.54
CA ASP A 99 -10.99 0.92 2.86
C ASP A 99 -12.01 0.41 1.85
N ALA A 100 -12.94 1.26 1.43
CA ALA A 100 -13.92 0.98 0.39
C ALA A 100 -13.32 1.00 -1.04
N GLN A 101 -12.03 1.35 -1.20
CA GLN A 101 -11.35 1.53 -2.48
C GLN A 101 -12.06 2.53 -3.42
N ASN A 102 -12.72 3.51 -2.84
CA ASN A 102 -13.43 4.59 -3.54
C ASN A 102 -12.84 5.96 -3.15
N PHE A 103 -11.51 6.05 -3.19
CA PHE A 103 -10.79 7.28 -2.91
C PHE A 103 -10.20 7.84 -4.20
N SER A 104 -10.49 9.11 -4.51
CA SER A 104 -10.13 9.75 -5.79
C SER A 104 -8.63 9.80 -6.07
N ASP A 105 -7.80 9.86 -5.03
CA ASP A 105 -6.35 9.92 -5.15
C ASP A 105 -5.69 8.53 -5.04
N LEU A 106 -6.50 7.45 -5.00
CA LEU A 106 -6.03 6.06 -5.01
C LEU A 106 -6.46 5.37 -6.31
N ALA A 107 -5.50 5.03 -7.16
CA ALA A 107 -5.71 4.16 -8.30
C ALA A 107 -5.35 2.71 -7.93
N VAL A 108 -6.30 1.80 -8.04
CA VAL A 108 -6.07 0.37 -7.79
C VAL A 108 -6.07 -0.37 -9.13
N ILE A 109 -4.95 -0.99 -9.46
CA ILE A 109 -4.80 -1.79 -10.68
C ILE A 109 -4.84 -3.27 -10.32
N VAL A 110 -5.77 -3.97 -10.95
CA VAL A 110 -5.91 -5.43 -10.89
C VAL A 110 -6.03 -5.95 -12.31
N PRO A 111 -5.69 -7.22 -12.58
CA PRO A 111 -6.03 -7.83 -13.85
C PRO A 111 -7.53 -7.74 -14.13
N GLU A 112 -7.92 -7.44 -15.35
CA GLU A 112 -9.33 -7.38 -15.75
C GLU A 112 -9.99 -8.75 -15.63
N SER A 113 -11.32 -8.75 -15.45
CA SER A 113 -12.12 -9.96 -15.37
C SER A 113 -11.89 -10.84 -16.61
N GLY A 114 -11.50 -12.10 -16.39
CA GLY A 114 -11.18 -13.02 -17.47
C GLY A 114 -9.73 -13.01 -17.96
N HIS A 115 -8.90 -12.10 -17.47
CA HIS A 115 -7.46 -12.03 -17.77
C HIS A 115 -6.62 -12.31 -16.52
N LYS A 116 -5.50 -13.03 -16.71
CA LYS A 116 -4.54 -13.27 -15.62
C LYS A 116 -3.52 -12.14 -15.50
N ASP A 117 -3.31 -11.40 -16.59
CA ASP A 117 -2.24 -10.43 -16.73
C ASP A 117 -2.75 -8.99 -16.77
N ILE A 118 -1.93 -8.07 -16.26
CA ILE A 118 -2.14 -6.64 -16.36
C ILE A 118 -1.65 -6.20 -17.74
N ARG A 119 -2.54 -5.55 -18.50
CA ARG A 119 -2.28 -5.11 -19.86
C ARG A 119 -1.59 -3.74 -19.90
N ILE A 120 -0.91 -3.49 -21.02
CA ILE A 120 -0.24 -2.20 -21.27
C ILE A 120 -1.22 -1.01 -21.27
N GLU A 121 -2.46 -1.22 -21.72
CA GLU A 121 -3.50 -0.20 -21.74
C GLU A 121 -3.84 0.30 -20.33
N GLN A 122 -3.96 -0.62 -19.35
CA GLN A 122 -4.19 -0.29 -17.94
C GLN A 122 -3.03 0.53 -17.37
N MET A 123 -1.80 0.19 -17.72
CA MET A 123 -0.61 0.94 -17.27
C MET A 123 -0.52 2.32 -17.92
N ARG A 124 -0.90 2.46 -19.19
CA ARG A 124 -0.98 3.76 -19.86
C ARG A 124 -2.04 4.67 -19.26
N GLU A 125 -3.20 4.10 -18.91
CA GLU A 125 -4.26 4.86 -18.24
C GLU A 125 -3.84 5.27 -16.83
N LEU A 126 -3.17 4.37 -16.10
CA LEU A 126 -2.56 4.72 -14.83
C LEU A 126 -1.60 5.90 -14.96
N GLN A 127 -0.69 5.86 -15.95
CA GLN A 127 0.26 6.95 -16.19
C GLN A 127 -0.44 8.29 -16.43
N ARG A 128 -1.51 8.31 -17.25
CA ARG A 128 -2.31 9.53 -17.48
C ARG A 128 -2.94 10.05 -16.18
N THR A 129 -3.45 9.15 -15.36
CA THR A 129 -4.06 9.49 -14.08
C THR A 129 -3.03 10.02 -13.09
N MET A 130 -1.82 9.46 -13.05
CA MET A 130 -0.77 9.87 -12.11
C MET A 130 -0.13 11.22 -12.41
N ILE A 131 -0.29 11.75 -13.62
CA ILE A 131 0.18 13.10 -13.99
C ILE A 131 -0.69 14.19 -13.34
N LEU A 132 -1.95 13.89 -13.04
CA LEU A 132 -2.87 14.84 -12.44
C LEU A 132 -2.49 15.14 -10.98
N ALA A 133 -2.67 16.40 -10.56
CA ALA A 133 -2.49 16.78 -9.17
C ALA A 133 -3.43 16.00 -8.24
N PRO A 134 -3.02 15.70 -7.02
CA PRO A 134 -3.90 15.07 -6.03
C PRO A 134 -5.06 16.02 -5.68
N TYR A 135 -6.23 15.46 -5.36
CA TYR A 135 -7.45 16.22 -5.11
C TYR A 135 -7.73 16.43 -3.62
N GLN A 136 -7.57 15.41 -2.79
CA GLN A 136 -7.89 15.44 -1.36
C GLN A 136 -6.69 15.09 -0.46
N ALA A 137 -5.74 14.31 -0.98
CA ALA A 137 -4.57 13.87 -0.23
C ALA A 137 -3.32 14.68 -0.60
N PRO A 138 -2.26 14.65 0.20
CA PRO A 138 -0.97 15.25 -0.18
C PRO A 138 -0.30 14.52 -1.35
N TYR A 139 -0.65 13.26 -1.59
CA TYR A 139 -0.06 12.42 -2.63
C TYR A 139 -1.14 11.67 -3.42
N ARG A 140 -0.93 11.49 -4.71
CA ARG A 140 -1.66 10.52 -5.51
C ARG A 140 -0.92 9.18 -5.48
N VAL A 141 -1.65 8.10 -5.20
CA VAL A 141 -1.06 6.78 -4.97
C VAL A 141 -1.64 5.76 -5.95
N ALA A 142 -0.78 4.93 -6.51
CA ALA A 142 -1.17 3.77 -7.30
C ALA A 142 -0.87 2.48 -6.51
N LEU A 143 -1.85 1.61 -6.38
CA LEU A 143 -1.72 0.27 -5.82
C LEU A 143 -1.87 -0.76 -6.93
N ILE A 144 -0.76 -1.39 -7.32
CA ILE A 144 -0.76 -2.44 -8.34
C ILE A 144 -0.74 -3.79 -7.62
N LEU A 145 -1.81 -4.55 -7.76
CA LEU A 145 -1.93 -5.89 -7.20
C LEU A 145 -1.43 -6.92 -8.21
N ASN A 146 -0.76 -7.97 -7.69
CA ASN A 146 -0.21 -9.04 -8.53
C ASN A 146 0.74 -8.54 -9.63
N PHE A 147 1.68 -7.65 -9.25
CA PHE A 147 2.65 -7.05 -10.18
C PHE A 147 3.47 -8.09 -10.96
N GLN A 148 3.61 -9.31 -10.45
CA GLN A 148 4.24 -10.42 -11.18
C GLN A 148 3.51 -10.81 -12.47
N ASN A 149 2.26 -10.42 -12.61
CA ASN A 149 1.42 -10.71 -13.79
C ASN A 149 1.40 -9.53 -14.79
N VAL A 150 2.35 -8.63 -14.71
CA VAL A 150 2.48 -7.53 -15.70
C VAL A 150 3.12 -8.10 -16.96
N THR A 151 2.49 -7.84 -18.11
CA THR A 151 3.08 -8.27 -19.40
C THR A 151 4.40 -7.55 -19.67
N PRO A 152 5.38 -8.19 -20.36
CA PRO A 152 6.69 -7.57 -20.60
C PRO A 152 6.65 -6.21 -21.30
N GLY A 153 5.62 -5.96 -22.09
CA GLY A 153 5.42 -4.66 -22.75
C GLY A 153 4.77 -3.58 -21.88
N ALA A 154 4.29 -3.97 -20.67
CA ALA A 154 3.64 -3.07 -19.71
C ALA A 154 4.51 -2.78 -18.47
N ALA A 155 5.67 -3.44 -18.36
CA ALA A 155 6.62 -3.29 -17.24
C ALA A 155 7.57 -2.09 -17.40
#